data_bb73c7df29da9c1c692e1b8280d836a0
#
_entry.id   bb73c7df29da9c1c692e1b8280d836a0
#
_cell.length_a   1.000
_cell.length_b   1.000
_cell.length_c   1.000
_cell.angle_alpha   90.00
_cell.angle_beta   90.00
_cell.angle_gamma   90.00
#
_symmetry.space_group_name_H-M   'P 1'
#
loop_
_entity.id
_entity.type
_entity.pdbx_description
1 polymer ?
#
loop_
_entity_poly.entity_id
_entity_poly.type
_entity_poly.pdbx_seq_one_letter_code
_entity_poly.pdbx_strand_id
1 'polypeptide(L)'
;MGLDRLAEQVEKERRDLQILEAVIEHGPIGIASLAEVAEIPEHKVRYSLRMLENDELVQPTPEGAVPADDIEARIATMNQGLERLRDRTETLKAIFDEE
;
A
#
# COMPACT_ATOMS: atom_id res chain seq x y z
N MET A 1 -5.23 7.08 21.81
CA MET A 1 -4.08 7.96 21.82
C MET A 1 -3.43 8.00 20.42
N GLY A 2 -2.35 8.77 20.26
CA GLY A 2 -1.72 8.93 18.96
C GLY A 2 -1.23 7.65 18.31
N LEU A 3 -0.82 6.66 19.11
CA LEU A 3 -0.35 5.39 18.56
C LEU A 3 -1.46 4.62 17.87
N ASP A 4 -2.67 4.74 18.35
CA ASP A 4 -3.82 4.09 17.71
C ASP A 4 -4.06 4.66 16.31
N ARG A 5 -3.89 5.97 16.16
CA ARG A 5 -4.03 6.61 14.84
C ARG A 5 -2.91 6.19 13.89
N LEU A 6 -1.69 6.07 14.40
CA LEU A 6 -0.58 5.58 13.59
C LEU A 6 -0.84 4.15 13.14
N ALA A 7 -1.35 3.30 14.03
CA ALA A 7 -1.67 1.92 13.69
C ALA A 7 -2.74 1.87 12.59
N GLU A 8 -3.75 2.73 12.68
CA GLU A 8 -4.79 2.80 11.64
C GLU A 8 -4.21 3.22 10.29
N GLN A 9 -3.28 4.18 10.28
CA GLN A 9 -2.62 4.60 9.06
C GLN A 9 -1.80 3.46 8.45
N VAL A 10 -1.09 2.72 9.28
CA VAL A 10 -0.31 1.56 8.82
C VAL A 10 -1.25 0.53 8.19
N GLU A 11 -2.43 0.27 8.78
CA GLU A 11 -3.38 -0.69 8.22
C GLU A 11 -3.93 -0.23 6.88
N LYS A 12 -4.16 1.06 6.69
CA LYS A 12 -4.59 1.58 5.40
C LYS A 12 -3.51 1.40 4.34
N GLU A 13 -2.27 1.70 4.69
CA GLU A 13 -1.14 1.50 3.78
C GLU A 13 -0.97 0.02 3.44
N ARG A 14 -1.13 -0.85 4.43
CA ARG A 14 -1.06 -2.29 4.21
C ARG A 14 -2.08 -2.73 3.16
N ARG A 15 -3.31 -2.25 3.28
CA ARG A 15 -4.36 -2.59 2.31
C ARG A 15 -3.99 -2.10 0.92
N ASP A 16 -3.52 -0.84 0.82
CA ASP A 16 -3.15 -0.29 -0.48
C ASP A 16 -2.03 -1.11 -1.12
N LEU A 17 -1.03 -1.52 -0.34
CA LEU A 17 0.07 -2.31 -0.87
C LEU A 17 -0.36 -3.73 -1.23
N GLN A 18 -1.32 -4.31 -0.50
CA GLN A 18 -1.89 -5.61 -0.87
C GLN A 18 -2.61 -5.53 -2.22
N ILE A 19 -3.33 -4.45 -2.47
CA ILE A 19 -4.00 -4.24 -3.75
C ILE A 19 -2.95 -4.04 -4.85
N LEU A 20 -1.91 -3.26 -4.59
CA LEU A 20 -0.82 -3.08 -5.55
C LEU A 20 -0.18 -4.41 -5.93
N GLU A 21 0.09 -5.25 -4.94
CA GLU A 21 0.66 -6.58 -5.18
C GLU A 21 -0.24 -7.41 -6.10
N ALA A 22 -1.54 -7.38 -5.85
CA ALA A 22 -2.49 -8.12 -6.68
C ALA A 22 -2.53 -7.58 -8.13
N VAL A 23 -2.43 -6.26 -8.29
CA VAL A 23 -2.35 -5.66 -9.63
C VAL A 23 -1.09 -6.10 -10.35
N ILE A 24 0.03 -6.13 -9.66
CA ILE A 24 1.31 -6.57 -10.24
C ILE A 24 1.22 -8.04 -10.68
N GLU A 25 0.62 -8.88 -9.87
CA GLU A 25 0.54 -10.32 -10.15
C GLU A 25 -0.50 -10.68 -11.21
N HIS A 26 -1.61 -9.95 -11.26
CA HIS A 26 -2.78 -10.36 -12.05
C HIS A 26 -3.23 -9.35 -13.10
N GLY A 27 -2.61 -8.15 -13.15
CA GLY A 27 -3.08 -7.10 -14.05
C GLY A 27 -2.95 -7.47 -15.53
N PRO A 28 -3.83 -6.95 -16.38
CA PRO A 28 -4.93 -6.03 -16.03
C PRO A 28 -6.01 -6.73 -15.23
N ILE A 29 -6.52 -6.05 -14.20
CA ILE A 29 -7.51 -6.65 -13.31
C ILE A 29 -8.50 -5.59 -12.84
N GLY A 30 -9.79 -5.94 -12.83
CA GLY A 30 -10.85 -5.04 -12.41
C GLY A 30 -11.15 -5.14 -10.92
N ILE A 31 -12.04 -4.26 -10.46
CA ILE A 31 -12.36 -4.15 -9.03
C ILE A 31 -12.94 -5.42 -8.44
N ALA A 32 -13.89 -6.04 -9.13
CA ALA A 32 -14.56 -7.26 -8.62
C ALA A 32 -13.55 -8.39 -8.46
N SER A 33 -12.67 -8.57 -9.45
CA SER A 33 -11.65 -9.62 -9.41
C SER A 33 -10.61 -9.33 -8.33
N LEU A 34 -10.23 -8.05 -8.16
CA LEU A 34 -9.31 -7.66 -7.09
C LEU A 34 -9.90 -7.95 -5.72
N ALA A 35 -11.19 -7.65 -5.54
CA ALA A 35 -11.87 -7.92 -4.27
C ALA A 35 -11.83 -9.40 -3.94
N GLU A 36 -12.03 -10.24 -4.94
CA GLU A 36 -12.03 -11.69 -4.77
C GLU A 36 -10.61 -12.21 -4.46
N VAL A 37 -9.63 -11.81 -5.26
CA VAL A 37 -8.24 -12.26 -5.10
C VAL A 37 -7.65 -11.80 -3.78
N ALA A 38 -7.88 -10.55 -3.41
CA ALA A 38 -7.30 -9.96 -2.20
C ALA A 38 -8.15 -10.23 -0.95
N GLU A 39 -9.37 -10.72 -1.13
CA GLU A 39 -10.32 -10.92 -0.04
C GLU A 39 -10.59 -9.63 0.72
N ILE A 40 -10.79 -8.55 -0.04
CA ILE A 40 -11.07 -7.21 0.48
C ILE A 40 -12.38 -6.75 -0.14
N PRO A 41 -13.30 -6.13 0.63
CA PRO A 41 -14.57 -5.64 0.08
C PRO A 41 -14.36 -4.65 -1.07
N GLU A 42 -15.25 -4.68 -2.06
CA GLU A 42 -15.12 -3.85 -3.25
C GLU A 42 -14.98 -2.36 -2.96
N HIS A 43 -15.72 -1.85 -1.98
CA HIS A 43 -15.64 -0.41 -1.68
C HIS A 43 -14.26 -0.01 -1.16
N LYS A 44 -13.59 -0.92 -0.45
CA LYS A 44 -12.22 -0.67 0.02
C LYS A 44 -11.21 -0.83 -1.10
N VAL A 45 -11.43 -1.78 -2.01
CA VAL A 45 -10.60 -1.93 -3.21
C VAL A 45 -10.66 -0.65 -4.04
N ARG A 46 -11.88 -0.15 -4.25
CA ARG A 46 -12.08 1.07 -5.03
C ARG A 46 -11.32 2.25 -4.42
N TYR A 47 -11.36 2.37 -3.11
CA TYR A 47 -10.65 3.42 -2.40
C TYR A 47 -9.13 3.27 -2.55
N SER A 48 -8.62 2.05 -2.33
CA SER A 48 -7.18 1.77 -2.46
C SER A 48 -6.68 2.03 -3.88
N LEU A 49 -7.45 1.62 -4.89
CA LEU A 49 -7.06 1.89 -6.29
C LEU A 49 -6.95 3.38 -6.57
N ARG A 50 -7.89 4.17 -6.04
CA ARG A 50 -7.85 5.62 -6.22
C ARG A 50 -6.58 6.20 -5.61
N MET A 51 -6.21 5.74 -4.41
CA MET A 51 -4.99 6.21 -3.76
C MET A 51 -3.75 5.80 -4.56
N LEU A 52 -3.72 4.56 -5.06
CA LEU A 52 -2.60 4.08 -5.85
C LEU A 52 -2.47 4.83 -7.18
N GLU A 53 -3.61 5.16 -7.80
CA GLU A 53 -3.61 5.98 -9.02
C GLU A 53 -3.08 7.39 -8.75
N ASN A 54 -3.53 7.99 -7.65
CA ASN A 54 -3.05 9.32 -7.27
C ASN A 54 -1.55 9.34 -7.02
N ASP A 55 -1.01 8.24 -6.52
CA ASP A 55 0.42 8.12 -6.26
C ASP A 55 1.20 7.62 -7.49
N GLU A 56 0.51 7.45 -8.61
CA GLU A 56 1.10 7.02 -9.88
C GLU A 56 1.74 5.63 -9.80
N LEU A 57 1.18 4.76 -8.98
CA LEU A 57 1.65 3.39 -8.83
C LEU A 57 0.88 2.40 -9.70
N VAL A 58 -0.36 2.73 -10.06
CA VAL A 58 -1.16 1.94 -11.00
C VAL A 58 -1.80 2.87 -12.03
N GLN A 59 -2.17 2.29 -13.16
CA GLN A 59 -2.84 3.00 -14.24
C GLN A 59 -4.13 2.26 -14.60
N PRO A 60 -5.25 2.99 -14.79
CA PRO A 60 -6.47 2.36 -15.26
C PRO A 60 -6.37 2.09 -16.75
N THR A 61 -6.89 0.94 -17.20
CA THR A 61 -7.04 0.64 -18.62
C THR A 61 -8.45 0.10 -18.86
N PRO A 62 -8.90 0.02 -20.12
CA PRO A 62 -10.22 -0.57 -20.39
C PRO A 62 -10.36 -2.00 -19.89
N GLU A 63 -9.26 -2.74 -19.76
CA GLU A 63 -9.26 -4.12 -19.29
C GLU A 63 -9.05 -4.23 -17.77
N GLY A 64 -8.79 -3.12 -17.09
CA GLY A 64 -8.56 -3.11 -15.65
C GLY A 64 -7.29 -2.39 -15.27
N ALA A 65 -6.92 -2.45 -14.01
CA ALA A 65 -5.75 -1.77 -13.49
C ALA A 65 -4.47 -2.54 -13.85
N VAL A 66 -3.44 -1.78 -14.23
CA VAL A 66 -2.10 -2.32 -14.49
C VAL A 66 -1.09 -1.55 -13.64
N PRO A 67 0.06 -2.13 -13.31
CA PRO A 67 1.07 -1.39 -12.57
C PRO A 67 1.70 -0.32 -13.45
N ALA A 68 2.25 0.72 -12.83
CA ALA A 68 3.02 1.74 -13.53
C ALA A 68 4.23 1.12 -14.21
N ASP A 69 4.68 1.71 -15.31
CA ASP A 69 5.83 1.20 -16.07
C ASP A 69 7.10 1.11 -15.22
N ASP A 70 7.28 2.06 -14.30
CA ASP A 70 8.46 2.12 -13.43
C ASP A 70 8.21 1.53 -12.04
N ILE A 71 7.29 0.57 -11.94
CA ILE A 71 6.86 0.07 -10.64
C ILE A 71 8.01 -0.53 -9.81
N GLU A 72 8.96 -1.17 -10.44
CA GLU A 72 10.08 -1.77 -9.71
C GLU A 72 10.92 -0.70 -9.01
N ALA A 73 11.18 0.42 -9.70
CA ALA A 73 11.92 1.53 -9.10
C ALA A 73 11.11 2.17 -7.98
N ARG A 74 9.80 2.26 -8.14
CA ARG A 74 8.93 2.81 -7.12
C ARG A 74 8.88 1.95 -5.88
N ILE A 75 8.85 0.63 -6.05
CA ILE A 75 8.86 -0.30 -4.93
C ILE A 75 10.19 -0.18 -4.17
N ALA A 76 11.31 -0.05 -4.88
CA ALA A 76 12.61 0.12 -4.23
C ALA A 76 12.62 1.40 -3.38
N THR A 77 12.06 2.50 -3.89
CA THR A 77 11.96 3.75 -3.14
C THR A 77 11.06 3.60 -1.92
N MET A 78 9.92 2.88 -2.06
CA MET A 78 9.04 2.62 -0.94
C MET A 78 9.74 1.81 0.15
N ASN A 79 10.50 0.79 -0.24
CA ASN A 79 11.22 -0.04 0.73
C ASN A 79 12.25 0.78 1.51
N GLN A 80 12.93 1.72 0.85
CA GLN A 80 13.84 2.63 1.52
C GLN A 80 13.11 3.51 2.53
N GLY A 81 11.92 3.99 2.16
CA GLY A 81 11.07 4.76 3.07
C GLY A 81 10.63 3.95 4.27
N LEU A 82 10.24 2.70 4.05
CA LEU A 82 9.82 1.82 5.13
C LEU A 82 10.97 1.50 6.08
N GLU A 83 12.18 1.32 5.55
CA GLU A 83 13.37 1.14 6.39
C GLU A 83 13.58 2.34 7.31
N ARG A 84 13.45 3.55 6.76
CA ARG A 84 13.60 4.77 7.58
C ARG A 84 12.50 4.88 8.64
N LEU A 85 11.27 4.49 8.29
CA LEU A 85 10.17 4.49 9.26
C LEU A 85 10.41 3.49 10.36
N ARG A 86 10.92 2.31 10.02
CA ARG A 86 11.26 1.30 11.02
C ARG A 86 12.27 1.85 12.00
N ASP A 87 13.32 2.49 11.50
CA ASP A 87 14.36 3.07 12.36
C ASP A 87 13.78 4.15 13.27
N ARG A 88 12.89 4.97 12.74
CA ARG A 88 12.26 6.03 13.54
C ARG A 88 11.37 5.48 14.64
N THR A 89 10.61 4.42 14.35
CA THR A 89 9.78 3.81 15.39
C THR A 89 10.62 3.13 16.45
N GLU A 90 11.76 2.57 16.08
CA GLU A 90 12.71 2.02 17.04
C GLU A 90 13.20 3.09 18.01
N THR A 91 13.50 4.30 17.50
CA THR A 91 13.93 5.38 18.39
C THR A 91 12.83 5.80 19.36
N LEU A 92 11.56 5.72 18.93
CA LEU A 92 10.45 6.01 19.82
C LEU A 92 10.38 5.00 20.98
N LYS A 93 10.57 3.72 20.65
CA LYS A 93 10.58 2.67 21.67
C LYS A 93 11.71 2.88 22.67
N ALA A 94 12.84 3.39 22.22
CA ALA A 94 14.03 3.53 23.04
C ALA A 94 13.96 4.70 24.02
N ILE A 95 12.99 5.61 23.86
CA ILE A 95 12.94 6.82 24.68
C ILE A 95 12.93 6.50 26.19
N PHE A 96 12.17 5.49 26.58
CA PHE A 96 12.03 5.13 27.99
C PHE A 96 12.90 3.93 28.41
N ASP A 97 13.74 3.44 27.51
CA ASP A 97 14.59 2.28 27.80
C ASP A 97 15.97 2.67 28.33
N GLU A 98 16.24 3.95 28.46
CA GLU A 98 17.57 4.45 28.85
C GLU A 98 17.67 4.66 30.34
N GLU A 99 17.64 3.60 31.11
CA GLU A 99 17.74 3.69 32.55
C GLU A 99 19.06 3.13 33.07
#